data_fcd66605ba2d732c6ff9c567a8c4956d
#
_entry.id   fcd66605ba2d732c6ff9c567a8c4956d
#
_cell.length_a   1.000
_cell.length_b   1.000
_cell.length_c   1.000
_cell.angle_alpha   90.00
_cell.angle_beta   90.00
_cell.angle_gamma   90.00
#
_symmetry.space_group_name_H-M   'P 1'
#
loop_
_entity.id
_entity.type
_entity.pdbx_description
1 polymer ?
#
loop_
_entity_poly.entity_id
_entity_poly.type
_entity_poly.pdbx_seq_one_letter_code
_entity_poly.pdbx_strand_id
1 'polypeptide(L)'
;MKRKITAFAAVLMLMQAGLCGCGTNEAQVETAAPAQAVQEKQAEQAEPVETVAEDGTKLSSDSSDFVLLSEAVPDAILEIRYYSTYNFVGDRIDGYEEPVAILTKEAASALKEVSDDLNQKGYRLKIYDAYRPQKAVTNFMNWALDTEDVRMKEYFYPELEKDVLFPQGYIAEHSGHSRGSTLDLTLFDMKTEKEVDMGGTFDYFGELSHPDYKEITDEQYENRMILREAMTSHGFKPLEEEWWHFTLENEPYPDTFFTFPVSENAVSKG
;
A
#
# COMPACT_ATOMS: atom_id res chain seq x y z
N MET A 1 -20.21 -4.65 -53.62
CA MET A 1 -19.45 -5.54 -54.52
C MET A 1 -18.54 -6.43 -53.69
N LYS A 2 -18.80 -7.77 -53.82
CA LYS A 2 -17.95 -8.96 -53.64
C LYS A 2 -17.16 -9.19 -52.33
N ARG A 3 -17.74 -10.15 -51.60
CA ARG A 3 -17.20 -11.09 -50.63
C ARG A 3 -15.86 -11.72 -51.09
N LYS A 4 -15.00 -12.06 -50.14
CA LYS A 4 -14.25 -13.34 -50.15
C LYS A 4 -14.08 -13.87 -48.74
N ILE A 5 -14.69 -15.01 -48.50
CA ILE A 5 -14.52 -15.95 -47.42
C ILE A 5 -13.40 -16.89 -47.86
N THR A 6 -12.48 -17.24 -46.96
CA THR A 6 -11.61 -18.41 -47.20
C THR A 6 -11.51 -19.20 -45.88
N ALA A 7 -12.08 -20.36 -45.86
CA ALA A 7 -11.93 -21.45 -44.90
C ALA A 7 -10.91 -22.44 -45.41
N PHE A 8 -10.11 -23.06 -44.50
CA PHE A 8 -9.37 -24.33 -44.70
C PHE A 8 -9.03 -24.83 -43.31
N ALA A 9 -9.44 -25.89 -42.89
CA ALA A 9 -9.52 -27.34 -43.18
C ALA A 9 -8.71 -28.06 -42.10
N ALA A 10 -9.42 -28.95 -41.42
CA ALA A 10 -8.94 -29.91 -40.43
C ALA A 10 -8.12 -31.02 -41.10
N VAL A 11 -7.08 -31.49 -40.42
CA VAL A 11 -6.43 -32.75 -40.73
C VAL A 11 -6.51 -33.70 -39.53
N LEU A 12 -7.27 -34.74 -39.74
CA LEU A 12 -7.42 -35.90 -38.88
C LEU A 12 -6.39 -36.94 -39.37
N MET A 13 -5.59 -37.53 -38.50
CA MET A 13 -4.82 -38.74 -38.85
C MET A 13 -5.01 -39.83 -37.80
N LEU A 14 -5.47 -40.97 -38.33
CA LEU A 14 -5.83 -42.20 -37.65
C LEU A 14 -4.61 -43.07 -37.28
N MET A 15 -4.83 -43.79 -36.22
CA MET A 15 -4.29 -45.06 -35.73
C MET A 15 -3.43 -45.93 -36.65
N GLN A 16 -2.44 -46.58 -36.05
CA GLN A 16 -2.19 -48.01 -36.27
C GLN A 16 -1.72 -48.69 -34.95
N ALA A 17 -2.41 -49.77 -34.65
CA ALA A 17 -2.13 -50.71 -33.57
C ALA A 17 -1.07 -51.77 -34.06
N GLY A 18 -0.18 -52.16 -33.15
CA GLY A 18 0.71 -53.29 -33.33
C GLY A 18 0.79 -54.11 -32.04
N LEU A 19 0.21 -55.31 -32.12
CA LEU A 19 0.33 -56.36 -31.09
C LEU A 19 1.60 -57.19 -31.36
N CYS A 20 2.34 -57.52 -30.29
CA CYS A 20 2.76 -58.86 -29.87
C CYS A 20 4.05 -58.84 -29.03
N GLY A 21 4.06 -59.62 -27.96
CA GLY A 21 5.28 -60.03 -27.27
C GLY A 21 5.08 -60.33 -25.78
N CYS A 22 4.69 -61.53 -25.42
CA CYS A 22 4.76 -62.10 -24.09
C CYS A 22 6.20 -62.10 -23.56
N GLY A 23 6.43 -61.64 -22.34
CA GLY A 23 7.63 -61.86 -21.59
C GLY A 23 7.30 -61.68 -20.09
N THR A 24 7.18 -62.78 -19.40
CA THR A 24 7.03 -62.83 -17.93
C THR A 24 8.32 -62.43 -17.28
N ASN A 25 8.27 -61.35 -16.47
CA ASN A 25 9.28 -61.09 -15.47
C ASN A 25 8.62 -60.58 -14.19
N GLU A 26 8.88 -61.29 -13.11
CA GLU A 26 8.42 -60.97 -11.77
C GLU A 26 8.97 -59.61 -11.35
N ALA A 27 8.10 -58.65 -11.13
CA ALA A 27 8.47 -57.36 -10.54
C ALA A 27 8.39 -57.46 -9.02
N GLN A 28 9.52 -57.24 -8.38
CA GLN A 28 9.63 -57.03 -6.94
C GLN A 28 8.81 -55.82 -6.52
N VAL A 29 8.00 -55.99 -5.50
CA VAL A 29 7.27 -54.91 -4.83
C VAL A 29 8.25 -54.12 -4.03
N GLU A 30 8.64 -52.97 -4.53
CA GLU A 30 9.39 -51.94 -3.79
C GLU A 30 8.40 -51.19 -2.91
N THR A 31 8.50 -51.41 -1.61
CA THR A 31 7.71 -50.72 -0.59
C THR A 31 8.11 -49.24 -0.57
N ALA A 32 7.23 -48.36 -1.04
CA ALA A 32 7.37 -46.92 -0.90
C ALA A 32 7.50 -46.50 0.57
N ALA A 33 8.57 -45.80 0.89
CA ALA A 33 8.79 -45.18 2.17
C ALA A 33 7.71 -44.10 2.43
N PRO A 34 7.28 -43.89 3.66
CA PRO A 34 6.29 -42.88 3.98
C PRO A 34 6.84 -41.47 3.68
N ALA A 35 6.04 -40.65 2.99
CA ALA A 35 6.32 -39.24 2.77
C ALA A 35 6.57 -38.55 4.09
N GLN A 36 7.76 -37.99 4.25
CA GLN A 36 8.07 -37.10 5.37
C GLN A 36 7.16 -35.87 5.26
N ALA A 37 6.33 -35.67 6.29
CA ALA A 37 5.59 -34.45 6.49
C ALA A 37 6.60 -33.30 6.57
N VAL A 38 6.49 -32.35 5.63
CA VAL A 38 7.18 -31.06 5.72
C VAL A 38 6.52 -30.34 6.88
N GLN A 39 7.18 -30.30 8.03
CA GLN A 39 6.81 -29.40 9.12
C GLN A 39 7.04 -27.99 8.60
N GLU A 40 5.96 -27.25 8.36
CA GLU A 40 5.99 -25.80 8.28
C GLU A 40 6.58 -25.29 9.58
N LYS A 41 7.79 -24.75 9.51
CA LYS A 41 8.39 -23.97 10.59
C LYS A 41 7.50 -22.72 10.73
N GLN A 42 6.63 -22.69 11.74
CA GLN A 42 6.08 -21.44 12.24
C GLN A 42 7.27 -20.54 12.54
N ALA A 43 7.32 -19.39 11.88
CA ALA A 43 8.29 -18.35 12.22
C ALA A 43 7.96 -17.92 13.65
N GLU A 44 8.87 -18.25 14.57
CA GLU A 44 8.83 -17.79 15.96
C GLU A 44 8.88 -16.26 15.91
N GLN A 45 7.79 -15.59 16.26
CA GLN A 45 7.79 -14.14 16.37
C GLN A 45 8.82 -13.75 17.43
N ALA A 46 9.81 -12.99 17.01
CA ALA A 46 10.81 -12.44 17.94
C ALA A 46 10.09 -11.52 18.93
N GLU A 47 10.51 -11.57 20.22
CA GLU A 47 10.00 -10.65 21.24
C GLU A 47 10.17 -9.19 20.76
N PRO A 48 9.19 -8.31 21.06
CA PRO A 48 9.25 -6.90 20.67
C PRO A 48 10.51 -6.24 21.23
N VAL A 49 11.17 -5.44 20.40
CA VAL A 49 12.38 -4.71 20.77
C VAL A 49 12.07 -3.22 20.80
N GLU A 50 12.33 -2.59 21.94
CA GLU A 50 12.34 -1.15 22.09
C GLU A 50 13.78 -0.65 22.17
N THR A 51 14.10 0.37 21.39
CA THR A 51 15.43 1.00 21.38
C THR A 51 15.30 2.52 21.33
N VAL A 52 16.36 3.21 21.73
CA VAL A 52 16.48 4.66 21.55
C VAL A 52 17.66 4.89 20.60
N ALA A 53 17.40 5.57 19.50
CA ALA A 53 18.43 5.95 18.54
C ALA A 53 19.39 6.99 19.14
N GLU A 54 20.54 7.23 18.47
CA GLU A 54 21.56 8.17 18.97
C GLU A 54 21.05 9.62 19.13
N ASP A 55 20.06 10.00 18.33
CA ASP A 55 19.38 11.30 18.37
C ASP A 55 18.27 11.41 19.44
N GLY A 56 18.01 10.32 20.19
CA GLY A 56 16.97 10.25 21.21
C GLY A 56 15.61 9.76 20.72
N THR A 57 15.47 9.41 19.43
CA THR A 57 14.25 8.87 18.84
C THR A 57 13.92 7.50 19.42
N LYS A 58 12.67 7.30 19.86
CA LYS A 58 12.19 5.99 20.33
C LYS A 58 11.76 5.15 19.14
N LEU A 59 12.34 3.96 19.06
CA LEU A 59 12.03 2.95 18.05
C LEU A 59 11.38 1.72 18.72
N SER A 60 10.32 1.17 18.12
CA SER A 60 9.66 -0.04 18.60
C SER A 60 9.33 -1.00 17.46
N SER A 61 9.48 -2.30 17.71
CA SER A 61 8.95 -3.34 16.84
C SER A 61 7.65 -3.97 17.35
N ASP A 62 7.05 -3.43 18.41
CA ASP A 62 5.80 -3.90 18.98
C ASP A 62 4.61 -3.48 18.10
N SER A 63 3.92 -4.45 17.52
CA SER A 63 2.73 -4.25 16.70
C SER A 63 1.43 -4.59 17.41
N SER A 64 1.46 -4.86 18.72
CA SER A 64 0.32 -5.39 19.50
C SER A 64 -0.92 -4.49 19.51
N ASP A 65 -0.72 -3.16 19.33
CA ASP A 65 -1.81 -2.16 19.25
C ASP A 65 -2.18 -1.77 17.82
N PHE A 66 -1.74 -2.56 16.85
CA PHE A 66 -2.05 -2.33 15.44
C PHE A 66 -3.05 -3.34 14.91
N VAL A 67 -3.77 -2.94 13.86
CA VAL A 67 -4.77 -3.78 13.17
C VAL A 67 -4.66 -3.62 11.66
N LEU A 68 -5.06 -4.66 10.93
CA LEU A 68 -5.23 -4.60 9.48
C LEU A 68 -6.48 -3.78 9.13
N LEU A 69 -6.37 -2.85 8.18
CA LEU A 69 -7.53 -2.11 7.69
C LEU A 69 -8.52 -2.99 6.94
N SER A 70 -8.08 -4.09 6.33
CA SER A 70 -8.97 -5.08 5.73
C SER A 70 -9.95 -5.72 6.73
N GLU A 71 -9.61 -5.72 8.03
CA GLU A 71 -10.45 -6.21 9.11
C GLU A 71 -11.26 -5.08 9.75
N ALA A 72 -10.62 -3.93 10.03
CA ALA A 72 -11.26 -2.81 10.73
C ALA A 72 -12.18 -1.98 9.81
N VAL A 73 -11.83 -1.80 8.54
CA VAL A 73 -12.57 -1.02 7.54
C VAL A 73 -12.69 -1.85 6.24
N PRO A 74 -13.46 -2.95 6.24
CA PRO A 74 -13.42 -3.98 5.19
C PRO A 74 -13.92 -3.51 3.82
N ASP A 75 -14.62 -2.41 3.76
CA ASP A 75 -15.08 -1.78 2.51
C ASP A 75 -14.10 -0.76 1.93
N ALA A 76 -13.00 -0.44 2.62
CA ALA A 76 -11.93 0.37 2.06
C ALA A 76 -11.23 -0.36 0.89
N ILE A 77 -10.87 0.41 -0.13
CA ILE A 77 -10.08 -0.07 -1.26
C ILE A 77 -8.61 0.16 -0.94
N LEU A 78 -7.80 -0.88 -0.98
CA LEU A 78 -6.36 -0.77 -0.73
C LEU A 78 -5.62 -0.70 -2.07
N GLU A 79 -4.95 0.40 -2.34
CA GLU A 79 -4.01 0.59 -3.45
C GLU A 79 -2.66 1.05 -2.90
N ILE A 80 -2.01 0.16 -2.16
CA ILE A 80 -0.78 0.49 -1.42
C ILE A 80 0.35 0.81 -2.40
N ARG A 81 0.62 2.10 -2.56
CA ARG A 81 1.53 2.64 -3.58
C ARG A 81 2.96 2.21 -3.36
N TYR A 82 3.39 2.10 -2.13
CA TYR A 82 4.77 1.74 -1.79
C TYR A 82 5.06 0.24 -1.84
N TYR A 83 4.03 -0.59 -1.93
CA TYR A 83 4.18 -2.00 -2.31
C TYR A 83 4.35 -2.18 -3.82
N SER A 84 3.81 -1.27 -4.62
CA SER A 84 3.92 -1.26 -6.08
C SER A 84 5.15 -0.47 -6.55
N THR A 85 5.39 -0.45 -7.87
CA THR A 85 6.41 0.39 -8.50
C THR A 85 5.86 1.75 -8.97
N TYR A 86 4.56 2.00 -8.79
CA TYR A 86 3.94 3.28 -9.17
C TYR A 86 3.93 4.23 -7.96
N ASN A 87 5.10 4.74 -7.63
CA ASN A 87 5.39 5.73 -6.61
C ASN A 87 6.55 6.62 -7.08
N PHE A 88 6.92 7.63 -6.33
CA PHE A 88 7.94 8.60 -6.73
C PHE A 88 9.36 8.01 -6.82
N VAL A 89 9.63 6.85 -6.23
CA VAL A 89 10.90 6.12 -6.33
C VAL A 89 10.96 5.27 -7.59
N GLY A 90 9.83 4.68 -8.02
CA GLY A 90 9.74 3.79 -9.17
C GLY A 90 10.09 2.32 -8.88
N ASP A 91 10.21 1.96 -7.61
CA ASP A 91 10.44 0.60 -7.12
C ASP A 91 9.57 0.33 -5.90
N ARG A 92 9.41 -0.96 -5.54
CA ARG A 92 8.78 -1.32 -4.28
C ARG A 92 9.66 -0.87 -3.11
N ILE A 93 9.05 -0.20 -2.15
CA ILE A 93 9.75 0.40 -1.02
C ILE A 93 10.09 -0.66 0.03
N ASP A 94 11.28 -0.56 0.59
CA ASP A 94 11.76 -1.42 1.66
C ASP A 94 10.82 -1.41 2.86
N GLY A 95 10.50 -2.62 3.36
CA GLY A 95 9.59 -2.79 4.49
C GLY A 95 8.12 -3.00 4.11
N TYR A 96 7.72 -2.80 2.84
CA TYR A 96 6.41 -3.21 2.32
C TYR A 96 6.51 -4.62 1.76
N GLU A 97 6.12 -5.61 2.53
CA GLU A 97 6.19 -7.03 2.16
C GLU A 97 4.90 -7.54 1.51
N GLU A 98 3.76 -6.94 1.88
CA GLU A 98 2.42 -7.25 1.35
C GLU A 98 1.62 -5.96 1.07
N PRO A 99 0.62 -6.00 0.16
CA PRO A 99 -0.19 -4.85 -0.20
C PRO A 99 -1.33 -4.60 0.83
N VAL A 100 -0.98 -4.52 2.09
CA VAL A 100 -1.91 -4.31 3.20
C VAL A 100 -1.72 -2.93 3.83
N ALA A 101 -2.77 -2.40 4.45
CA ALA A 101 -2.72 -1.18 5.23
C ALA A 101 -2.91 -1.52 6.72
N ILE A 102 -2.09 -0.91 7.56
CA ILE A 102 -2.03 -1.15 9.00
C ILE A 102 -2.16 0.20 9.71
N LEU A 103 -2.95 0.29 10.76
CA LEU A 103 -3.03 1.46 11.64
C LEU A 103 -3.09 1.03 13.11
N THR A 104 -2.85 1.97 14.03
CA THR A 104 -3.20 1.77 15.43
C THR A 104 -4.71 1.53 15.57
N LYS A 105 -5.11 0.79 16.59
CA LYS A 105 -6.53 0.46 16.86
C LYS A 105 -7.39 1.72 16.94
N GLU A 106 -6.89 2.78 17.58
CA GLU A 106 -7.57 4.06 17.73
C GLU A 106 -7.78 4.74 16.37
N ALA A 107 -6.73 4.83 15.54
CA ALA A 107 -6.83 5.44 14.21
C ALA A 107 -7.76 4.63 13.29
N ALA A 108 -7.68 3.30 13.34
CA ALA A 108 -8.55 2.43 12.58
C ALA A 108 -10.02 2.55 13.00
N SER A 109 -10.30 2.69 14.31
CA SER A 109 -11.65 2.92 14.83
C SER A 109 -12.23 4.25 14.35
N ALA A 110 -11.46 5.34 14.43
CA ALA A 110 -11.88 6.64 13.92
C ALA A 110 -12.10 6.61 12.39
N LEU A 111 -11.22 5.93 11.64
CA LEU A 111 -11.35 5.78 10.19
C LEU A 111 -12.58 4.97 9.79
N LYS A 112 -12.99 4.01 10.61
CA LYS A 112 -14.24 3.27 10.40
C LYS A 112 -15.47 4.19 10.46
N GLU A 113 -15.49 5.13 11.38
CA GLU A 113 -16.57 6.13 11.48
C GLU A 113 -16.59 7.05 10.25
N VAL A 114 -15.41 7.50 9.77
CA VAL A 114 -15.28 8.23 8.50
C VAL A 114 -15.86 7.43 7.34
N SER A 115 -15.50 6.14 7.23
CA SER A 115 -15.97 5.25 6.18
C SER A 115 -17.49 5.10 6.21
N ASP A 116 -18.08 4.90 7.39
CA ASP A 116 -19.53 4.76 7.55
C ASP A 116 -20.30 6.01 7.10
N ASP A 117 -19.80 7.20 7.42
CA ASP A 117 -20.40 8.46 6.99
C ASP A 117 -20.29 8.70 5.48
N LEU A 118 -19.13 8.39 4.91
CA LEU A 118 -18.89 8.54 3.47
C LEU A 118 -19.69 7.52 2.64
N ASN A 119 -19.86 6.30 3.15
CA ASN A 119 -20.71 5.27 2.51
C ASN A 119 -22.16 5.73 2.38
N GLN A 120 -22.70 6.44 3.37
CA GLN A 120 -24.05 7.00 3.30
C GLN A 120 -24.18 8.12 2.23
N LYS A 121 -23.04 8.76 1.89
CA LYS A 121 -22.96 9.78 0.85
C LYS A 121 -22.61 9.20 -0.54
N GLY A 122 -22.40 7.87 -0.64
CA GLY A 122 -22.08 7.18 -1.89
C GLY A 122 -20.59 7.11 -2.22
N TYR A 123 -19.71 7.31 -1.24
CA TYR A 123 -18.27 7.20 -1.39
C TYR A 123 -17.71 6.04 -0.57
N ARG A 124 -16.62 5.44 -1.06
CA ARG A 124 -15.74 4.56 -0.30
C ARG A 124 -14.38 5.22 -0.12
N LEU A 125 -13.67 4.84 0.91
CA LEU A 125 -12.28 5.23 1.09
C LEU A 125 -11.39 4.39 0.17
N LYS A 126 -10.36 5.04 -0.41
CA LYS A 126 -9.28 4.39 -1.13
C LYS A 126 -7.96 4.80 -0.49
N ILE A 127 -7.22 3.83 0.03
CA ILE A 127 -6.02 4.02 0.83
C ILE A 127 -4.79 3.84 -0.04
N TYR A 128 -3.90 4.81 -0.04
CA TYR A 128 -2.61 4.79 -0.75
C TYR A 128 -1.46 4.37 0.16
N ASP A 129 -1.47 4.85 1.42
CA ASP A 129 -0.52 4.50 2.47
C ASP A 129 -1.18 4.63 3.84
N ALA A 130 -0.61 3.92 4.84
CA ALA A 130 -1.03 4.00 6.23
C ALA A 130 0.21 3.93 7.13
N TYR A 131 0.34 2.98 8.03
CA TYR A 131 1.59 2.78 8.73
C TYR A 131 2.74 2.54 7.73
N ARG A 132 3.84 3.27 7.91
CA ARG A 132 5.06 3.21 7.10
C ARG A 132 6.23 2.90 8.03
N PRO A 133 6.93 1.76 7.90
CA PRO A 133 8.04 1.43 8.78
C PRO A 133 9.22 2.40 8.58
N GLN A 134 9.99 2.63 9.64
CA GLN A 134 11.18 3.50 9.56
C GLN A 134 12.17 3.06 8.46
N LYS A 135 12.21 1.77 8.12
CA LYS A 135 13.00 1.25 7.01
C LYS A 135 12.60 1.86 5.66
N ALA A 136 11.30 2.10 5.43
CA ALA A 136 10.80 2.75 4.22
C ALA A 136 11.25 4.22 4.15
N VAL A 137 11.20 4.92 5.28
CA VAL A 137 11.69 6.30 5.37
C VAL A 137 13.18 6.38 5.03
N THR A 138 13.98 5.44 5.53
CA THR A 138 15.41 5.33 5.18
C THR A 138 15.60 5.06 3.67
N ASN A 139 14.73 4.26 3.06
CA ASN A 139 14.77 4.02 1.61
C ASN A 139 14.50 5.30 0.81
N PHE A 140 13.51 6.12 1.23
CA PHE A 140 13.25 7.43 0.61
C PHE A 140 14.43 8.39 0.72
N MET A 141 15.08 8.44 1.88
CA MET A 141 16.28 9.27 2.07
C MET A 141 17.42 8.84 1.14
N ASN A 142 17.68 7.53 1.04
CA ASN A 142 18.72 7.00 0.15
C ASN A 142 18.40 7.29 -1.32
N TRP A 143 17.14 7.16 -1.73
CA TRP A 143 16.69 7.52 -3.07
C TRP A 143 16.86 9.03 -3.34
N ALA A 144 16.55 9.90 -2.39
CA ALA A 144 16.69 11.34 -2.56
C ALA A 144 18.17 11.77 -2.74
N LEU A 145 19.12 11.04 -2.15
CA LEU A 145 20.55 11.27 -2.30
C LEU A 145 21.09 10.79 -3.65
N ASP A 146 20.43 9.86 -4.33
CA ASP A 146 20.78 9.43 -5.69
C ASP A 146 20.17 10.40 -6.72
N THR A 147 20.89 11.47 -7.02
CA THR A 147 20.44 12.52 -7.96
C THR A 147 20.33 12.07 -9.40
N GLU A 148 20.92 10.93 -9.76
CA GLU A 148 20.86 10.38 -11.12
C GLU A 148 19.59 9.58 -11.39
N ASP A 149 18.92 9.07 -10.35
CA ASP A 149 17.65 8.34 -10.50
C ASP A 149 16.46 9.32 -10.62
N VAL A 150 16.14 9.71 -11.83
CA VAL A 150 15.05 10.62 -12.17
C VAL A 150 13.91 9.94 -12.92
N ARG A 151 13.79 8.59 -12.85
CA ARG A 151 12.81 7.79 -13.61
C ARG A 151 11.37 8.24 -13.44
N MET A 152 11.01 8.72 -12.25
CA MET A 152 9.65 9.09 -11.91
C MET A 152 9.45 10.62 -11.85
N LYS A 153 10.46 11.41 -12.22
CA LYS A 153 10.42 12.87 -12.15
C LYS A 153 9.23 13.47 -12.90
N GLU A 154 8.98 13.04 -14.12
CA GLU A 154 7.88 13.55 -14.96
C GLU A 154 6.51 13.41 -14.31
N TYR A 155 6.32 12.38 -13.47
CA TYR A 155 5.03 12.05 -12.86
C TYR A 155 4.82 12.68 -11.48
N PHE A 156 5.90 12.79 -10.68
CA PHE A 156 5.77 13.14 -9.27
C PHE A 156 6.45 14.46 -8.87
N TYR A 157 7.52 14.88 -9.57
CA TYR A 157 8.27 16.10 -9.23
C TYR A 157 8.85 16.81 -10.46
N PRO A 158 8.00 17.10 -11.49
CA PRO A 158 8.50 17.61 -12.79
C PRO A 158 9.25 18.93 -12.67
N GLU A 159 8.87 19.77 -11.71
CA GLU A 159 9.39 21.12 -11.52
C GLU A 159 10.50 21.22 -10.46
N LEU A 160 10.80 20.11 -9.76
CA LEU A 160 11.77 20.09 -8.68
C LEU A 160 12.99 19.25 -9.06
N GLU A 161 14.13 19.62 -8.50
CA GLU A 161 15.33 18.79 -8.50
C GLU A 161 15.44 18.05 -7.17
N LYS A 162 16.09 16.88 -7.16
CA LYS A 162 16.15 16.03 -5.94
C LYS A 162 16.89 16.69 -4.79
N ASP A 163 17.86 17.54 -5.06
CA ASP A 163 18.64 18.26 -4.06
C ASP A 163 17.82 19.24 -3.21
N VAL A 164 16.64 19.64 -3.68
CA VAL A 164 15.73 20.51 -2.90
C VAL A 164 14.69 19.74 -2.10
N LEU A 165 14.48 18.44 -2.35
CA LEU A 165 13.40 17.67 -1.74
C LEU A 165 13.55 17.56 -0.22
N PHE A 166 14.78 17.36 0.26
CA PHE A 166 15.08 17.31 1.69
C PHE A 166 15.03 18.69 2.34
N PRO A 167 15.70 19.74 1.82
CA PRO A 167 15.62 21.09 2.37
C PRO A 167 14.22 21.69 2.40
N GLN A 168 13.34 21.32 1.48
CA GLN A 168 11.96 21.79 1.40
C GLN A 168 10.97 20.91 2.19
N GLY A 169 11.43 19.84 2.83
CA GLY A 169 10.61 19.01 3.72
C GLY A 169 9.76 17.94 3.03
N TYR A 170 9.90 17.73 1.70
CA TYR A 170 9.21 16.64 1.00
C TYR A 170 9.68 15.27 1.47
N ILE A 171 10.98 15.14 1.82
CA ILE A 171 11.57 13.94 2.41
C ILE A 171 12.17 14.31 3.77
N ALA A 172 11.90 13.51 4.80
CA ALA A 172 12.35 13.74 6.16
C ALA A 172 12.96 12.47 6.79
N GLU A 173 13.75 12.62 7.84
CA GLU A 173 14.36 11.50 8.58
C GLU A 173 13.32 10.68 9.37
N HIS A 174 12.23 11.33 9.75
CA HIS A 174 11.12 10.72 10.49
C HIS A 174 9.79 11.07 9.82
N SER A 175 8.87 10.13 9.82
CA SER A 175 7.55 10.31 9.22
C SER A 175 6.45 10.12 10.26
N GLY A 176 5.40 10.93 10.16
CA GLY A 176 4.17 10.72 10.92
C GLY A 176 3.58 9.32 10.75
N HIS A 177 3.68 8.78 9.55
CA HIS A 177 3.23 7.42 9.22
C HIS A 177 3.92 6.33 10.06
N SER A 178 5.18 6.54 10.43
CA SER A 178 5.91 5.57 11.26
C SER A 178 5.40 5.48 12.70
N ARG A 179 4.54 6.43 13.13
CA ARG A 179 3.85 6.40 14.43
C ARG A 179 2.52 5.61 14.40
N GLY A 180 2.07 5.22 13.20
CA GLY A 180 0.94 4.31 13.01
C GLY A 180 -0.45 4.93 13.06
N SER A 181 -0.56 6.27 13.16
CA SER A 181 -1.86 6.96 13.19
C SER A 181 -2.02 8.00 12.08
N THR A 182 -1.18 7.92 11.06
CA THR A 182 -1.21 8.75 9.85
C THR A 182 -1.51 7.89 8.63
N LEU A 183 -2.30 8.42 7.70
CA LEU A 183 -2.64 7.74 6.46
C LEU A 183 -2.84 8.71 5.31
N ASP A 184 -2.62 8.20 4.09
CA ASP A 184 -2.84 8.88 2.82
C ASP A 184 -3.97 8.19 2.07
N LEU A 185 -4.98 8.97 1.66
CA LEU A 185 -6.20 8.39 1.08
C LEU A 185 -6.92 9.36 0.15
N THR A 186 -7.86 8.79 -0.60
CA THR A 186 -8.80 9.52 -1.46
C THR A 186 -10.19 8.93 -1.39
N LEU A 187 -11.12 9.49 -2.16
CA LEU A 187 -12.49 9.02 -2.32
C LEU A 187 -12.64 8.17 -3.58
N PHE A 188 -13.50 7.17 -3.50
CA PHE A 188 -13.95 6.36 -4.63
C PHE A 188 -15.48 6.49 -4.73
N ASP A 189 -15.96 6.99 -5.86
CA ASP A 189 -17.39 7.18 -6.12
C ASP A 189 -18.04 5.84 -6.48
N MET A 190 -18.99 5.40 -5.66
CA MET A 190 -19.67 4.09 -5.80
C MET A 190 -20.61 4.03 -7.01
N LYS A 191 -21.07 5.17 -7.53
CA LYS A 191 -21.99 5.24 -8.66
C LYS A 191 -21.26 5.15 -9.99
N THR A 192 -20.13 5.83 -10.09
CA THR A 192 -19.30 5.83 -11.30
C THR A 192 -18.27 4.70 -11.30
N GLU A 193 -18.03 4.06 -10.16
CA GLU A 193 -17.00 3.05 -9.91
C GLU A 193 -15.61 3.57 -10.28
N LYS A 194 -15.30 4.81 -9.91
CA LYS A 194 -14.02 5.48 -10.18
C LYS A 194 -13.52 6.24 -8.97
N GLU A 195 -12.21 6.42 -8.94
CA GLU A 195 -11.58 7.39 -8.05
C GLU A 195 -12.11 8.79 -8.34
N VAL A 196 -12.35 9.55 -7.29
CA VAL A 196 -12.81 10.94 -7.38
C VAL A 196 -11.65 11.82 -7.82
N ASP A 197 -11.89 12.69 -8.79
CA ASP A 197 -10.87 13.60 -9.31
C ASP A 197 -10.57 14.71 -8.31
N MET A 198 -9.37 14.67 -7.74
CA MET A 198 -8.87 15.65 -6.76
C MET A 198 -8.03 16.77 -7.42
N GLY A 199 -7.87 16.75 -8.76
CA GLY A 199 -7.09 17.75 -9.51
C GLY A 199 -5.57 17.56 -9.43
N GLY A 200 -5.09 16.52 -8.77
CA GLY A 200 -3.68 16.16 -8.66
C GLY A 200 -3.50 14.74 -8.19
N THR A 201 -2.38 14.10 -8.56
CA THR A 201 -2.09 12.74 -8.11
C THR A 201 -1.53 12.73 -6.70
N PHE A 202 -1.71 11.59 -6.00
CA PHE A 202 -1.01 11.29 -4.76
C PHE A 202 0.52 11.38 -4.95
N ASP A 203 1.23 11.86 -3.94
CA ASP A 203 2.70 12.04 -3.93
C ASP A 203 3.24 13.02 -4.98
N TYR A 204 2.43 13.93 -5.50
CA TYR A 204 2.96 14.99 -6.35
C TYR A 204 3.67 16.04 -5.49
N PHE A 205 4.96 16.27 -5.71
CA PHE A 205 5.75 17.27 -4.98
C PHE A 205 5.59 18.65 -5.64
N GLY A 206 4.85 19.52 -4.98
CA GLY A 206 4.57 20.87 -5.47
C GLY A 206 3.24 21.43 -4.98
N GLU A 207 2.98 22.70 -5.29
CA GLU A 207 1.81 23.44 -4.81
C GLU A 207 0.46 22.82 -5.23
N LEU A 208 0.43 22.04 -6.33
CA LEU A 208 -0.76 21.31 -6.76
C LEU A 208 -1.31 20.37 -5.68
N SER A 209 -0.46 19.91 -4.76
CA SER A 209 -0.83 19.02 -3.66
C SER A 209 -1.47 19.76 -2.48
N HIS A 210 -1.30 21.08 -2.38
CA HIS A 210 -1.90 21.85 -1.30
C HIS A 210 -3.43 21.84 -1.40
N PRO A 211 -4.16 21.55 -0.31
CA PRO A 211 -5.62 21.48 -0.30
C PRO A 211 -6.32 22.70 -0.86
N ASP A 212 -5.71 23.89 -0.72
CA ASP A 212 -6.26 25.17 -1.14
C ASP A 212 -5.70 25.70 -2.46
N TYR A 213 -4.97 24.89 -3.23
CA TYR A 213 -4.43 25.27 -4.54
C TYR A 213 -5.53 25.81 -5.47
N LYS A 214 -5.25 26.94 -6.15
CA LYS A 214 -6.29 27.74 -6.83
C LYS A 214 -6.46 27.40 -8.32
N GLU A 215 -5.51 26.70 -8.92
CA GLU A 215 -5.54 26.40 -10.36
C GLU A 215 -6.16 25.01 -10.67
N ILE A 216 -7.05 24.54 -9.78
CA ILE A 216 -7.92 23.38 -10.00
C ILE A 216 -9.36 23.85 -10.24
N THR A 217 -10.22 22.95 -10.73
CA THR A 217 -11.65 23.28 -10.93
C THR A 217 -12.38 23.36 -9.57
N ASP A 218 -13.52 24.07 -9.57
CA ASP A 218 -14.38 24.14 -8.37
C ASP A 218 -14.80 22.74 -7.92
N GLU A 219 -15.11 21.81 -8.83
CA GLU A 219 -15.47 20.43 -8.53
C GLU A 219 -14.32 19.68 -7.83
N GLN A 220 -13.09 19.81 -8.32
CA GLN A 220 -11.90 19.20 -7.71
C GLN A 220 -11.64 19.75 -6.31
N TYR A 221 -11.83 21.06 -6.13
CA TYR A 221 -11.73 21.69 -4.82
C TYR A 221 -12.82 21.17 -3.85
N GLU A 222 -14.07 21.11 -4.31
CA GLU A 222 -15.18 20.55 -3.51
C GLU A 222 -14.91 19.08 -3.12
N ASN A 223 -14.37 18.29 -4.02
CA ASN A 223 -13.98 16.91 -3.75
C ASN A 223 -12.95 16.79 -2.63
N ARG A 224 -11.90 17.65 -2.65
CA ARG A 224 -10.91 17.72 -1.55
C ARG A 224 -11.58 18.12 -0.23
N MET A 225 -12.53 19.06 -0.26
CA MET A 225 -13.24 19.52 0.94
C MET A 225 -14.17 18.44 1.50
N ILE A 226 -14.82 17.62 0.68
CA ILE A 226 -15.62 16.47 1.14
C ILE A 226 -14.74 15.49 1.95
N LEU A 227 -13.55 15.16 1.43
CA LEU A 227 -12.60 14.29 2.14
C LEU A 227 -12.13 14.95 3.44
N ARG A 228 -11.68 16.21 3.36
CA ARG A 228 -11.17 16.96 4.52
C ARG A 228 -12.23 17.08 5.62
N GLU A 229 -13.47 17.42 5.28
CA GLU A 229 -14.56 17.54 6.25
C GLU A 229 -14.85 16.20 6.93
N ALA A 230 -14.93 15.12 6.14
CA ALA A 230 -15.18 13.79 6.67
C ALA A 230 -14.08 13.38 7.67
N MET A 231 -12.81 13.55 7.31
CA MET A 231 -11.67 13.20 8.17
C MET A 231 -11.63 14.06 9.43
N THR A 232 -11.77 15.39 9.30
CA THR A 232 -11.70 16.30 10.46
C THR A 232 -12.86 16.14 11.43
N SER A 233 -14.04 15.77 10.95
CA SER A 233 -15.22 15.49 11.79
C SER A 233 -15.03 14.28 12.71
N HIS A 234 -14.07 13.40 12.39
CA HIS A 234 -13.75 12.20 13.17
C HIS A 234 -12.35 12.25 13.81
N GLY A 235 -11.84 13.45 14.06
CA GLY A 235 -10.63 13.68 14.88
C GLY A 235 -9.31 13.51 14.14
N PHE A 236 -9.29 13.55 12.80
CA PHE A 236 -8.06 13.62 12.04
C PHE A 236 -7.68 15.06 11.72
N LYS A 237 -6.38 15.35 11.79
CA LYS A 237 -5.79 16.62 11.32
C LYS A 237 -5.27 16.47 9.90
N PRO A 238 -5.60 17.40 8.98
CA PRO A 238 -4.99 17.45 7.67
C PRO A 238 -3.57 18.01 7.74
N LEU A 239 -2.75 17.68 6.74
CA LEU A 239 -1.54 18.41 6.41
C LEU A 239 -1.89 19.50 5.38
N GLU A 240 -1.34 20.71 5.54
CA GLU A 240 -1.69 21.84 4.66
C GLU A 240 -0.92 21.82 3.33
N GLU A 241 0.07 20.96 3.21
CA GLU A 241 0.87 20.75 1.99
C GLU A 241 0.37 19.58 1.13
N GLU A 242 -0.52 18.70 1.70
CA GLU A 242 -0.94 17.45 1.04
C GLU A 242 -2.42 17.17 1.27
N TRP A 243 -3.25 17.24 0.21
CA TRP A 243 -4.70 17.07 0.31
C TRP A 243 -5.14 15.67 0.76
N TRP A 244 -4.27 14.68 0.61
CA TRP A 244 -4.53 13.26 0.92
C TRP A 244 -4.13 12.85 2.34
N HIS A 245 -3.30 13.67 3.03
CA HIS A 245 -2.58 13.29 4.26
C HIS A 245 -3.32 13.72 5.52
N PHE A 246 -3.55 12.75 6.41
CA PHE A 246 -4.27 12.97 7.66
C PHE A 246 -3.62 12.19 8.81
N THR A 247 -3.51 12.83 9.98
CA THR A 247 -3.01 12.22 11.21
C THR A 247 -4.08 12.30 12.30
N LEU A 248 -4.31 11.22 13.06
CA LEU A 248 -5.21 11.24 14.20
C LEU A 248 -4.72 12.26 15.24
N GLU A 249 -5.60 13.15 15.71
CA GLU A 249 -5.24 14.26 16.61
C GLU A 249 -4.65 13.82 17.95
N ASN A 250 -5.25 12.74 18.51
CA ASN A 250 -4.85 12.15 19.78
C ASN A 250 -4.19 10.79 19.52
N GLU A 251 -3.13 10.79 18.69
CA GLU A 251 -2.40 9.56 18.39
C GLU A 251 -1.80 8.95 19.67
N PRO A 252 -1.87 7.61 19.84
CA PRO A 252 -1.39 6.96 21.07
C PRO A 252 0.14 6.98 21.22
N TYR A 253 0.86 7.11 20.10
CA TYR A 253 2.32 7.04 20.05
C TYR A 253 2.97 8.28 19.42
N PRO A 254 2.82 9.50 19.99
CA PRO A 254 3.30 10.73 19.35
C PRO A 254 4.83 10.81 19.22
N ASP A 255 5.58 10.04 20.02
CA ASP A 255 7.04 10.07 20.10
C ASP A 255 7.70 8.71 19.78
N THR A 256 6.95 7.71 19.28
CA THR A 256 7.48 6.38 18.99
C THR A 256 7.33 6.05 17.51
N PHE A 257 8.44 5.68 16.88
CA PHE A 257 8.48 5.29 15.46
C PHE A 257 8.63 3.78 15.34
N PHE A 258 7.73 3.15 14.61
CA PHE A 258 7.69 1.70 14.50
C PHE A 258 8.54 1.18 13.36
N THR A 259 9.03 -0.06 13.52
CA THR A 259 10.02 -0.67 12.64
C THR A 259 9.59 -2.01 12.05
N PHE A 260 8.45 -2.57 12.49
CA PHE A 260 7.95 -3.84 11.96
C PHE A 260 7.52 -3.70 10.48
N PRO A 261 7.60 -4.77 9.67
CA PRO A 261 7.24 -4.68 8.25
C PRO A 261 5.72 -4.53 8.04
N VAL A 262 5.35 -3.97 6.87
CA VAL A 262 3.96 -3.95 6.42
C VAL A 262 3.64 -5.33 5.83
N SER A 263 3.05 -6.20 6.66
CA SER A 263 2.58 -7.54 6.29
C SER A 263 1.47 -8.02 7.23
N GLU A 264 0.64 -8.95 6.77
CA GLU A 264 -0.42 -9.54 7.61
C GLU A 264 0.14 -10.26 8.84
N ASN A 265 1.33 -10.87 8.69
CA ASN A 265 1.96 -11.61 9.76
C ASN A 265 2.62 -10.72 10.84
N ALA A 266 2.84 -9.44 10.53
CA ALA A 266 3.42 -8.50 11.48
C ALA A 266 2.41 -8.03 12.54
N VAL A 267 1.12 -8.19 12.30
CA VAL A 267 0.03 -7.77 13.19
C VAL A 267 -0.63 -8.99 13.81
N SER A 268 -0.77 -9.03 15.12
CA SER A 268 -1.46 -10.12 15.81
C SER A 268 -2.91 -10.19 15.35
N LYS A 269 -3.35 -11.36 14.89
CA LYS A 269 -4.77 -11.61 14.64
C LYS A 269 -5.48 -11.55 15.98
N GLY A 270 -6.29 -10.52 16.18
CA GLY A 270 -7.07 -10.29 17.38
C GLY A 270 -8.09 -11.38 17.66
#